data_389a324201dbd616837a8c84995b9d19
#
_entry.id   389a324201dbd616837a8c84995b9d19
#
_cell.length_a   1.000
_cell.length_b   1.000
_cell.length_c   1.000
_cell.angle_alpha   90.00
_cell.angle_beta   90.00
_cell.angle_gamma   90.00
#
_symmetry.space_group_name_H-M   'P 1'
#
loop_
_entity.id
_entity.type
_entity.pdbx_description
1 polymer ?
#
loop_
_entity_poly.entity_id
_entity_poly.type
_entity_poly.pdbx_seq_one_letter_code
_entity_poly.pdbx_strand_id
1 'polypeptide(L)'
;MGRLIDTNLWIAVERGALGAADIHAITKQEPVYLSPVNIAELRFGLELLRSGVQKQRATAMLRRLHRKPQLRITVQTAETFGMLAAKIKKARRDPYVRVNDLWLAAQAIQRDFRLLTSNAKDFADIPGLKMVVL
;
A
#
# COMPACT_ATOMS: atom_id res chain seq x y z
N MET A 1 -16.50 -3.98 4.79
CA MET A 1 -15.23 -3.34 5.11
C MET A 1 -14.15 -3.81 4.14
N GLY A 2 -13.29 -2.94 3.69
CA GLY A 2 -12.28 -3.29 2.70
C GLY A 2 -10.90 -3.50 3.30
N ARG A 3 -10.00 -3.98 2.44
CA ARG A 3 -8.58 -4.17 2.74
C ARG A 3 -7.75 -3.38 1.76
N LEU A 4 -6.73 -2.72 2.26
CA LEU A 4 -5.70 -2.07 1.45
C LEU A 4 -4.42 -2.90 1.53
N ILE A 5 -3.77 -3.17 0.41
CA ILE A 5 -2.57 -4.01 0.37
C ILE A 5 -1.34 -3.15 0.09
N ASP A 6 -0.31 -3.35 0.90
CA ASP A 6 0.99 -2.72 0.71
C ASP A 6 1.66 -3.20 -0.59
N THR A 7 2.48 -2.33 -1.17
CA THR A 7 3.13 -2.55 -2.46
C THR A 7 3.92 -3.87 -2.52
N ASN A 8 4.65 -4.20 -1.46
CA ASN A 8 5.45 -5.42 -1.43
C ASN A 8 4.61 -6.69 -1.52
N LEU A 9 3.40 -6.68 -0.96
CA LEU A 9 2.49 -7.82 -1.09
C LEU A 9 1.93 -7.94 -2.50
N TRP A 10 1.64 -6.82 -3.17
CA TRP A 10 1.26 -6.85 -4.58
C TRP A 10 2.34 -7.49 -5.44
N ILE A 11 3.60 -7.13 -5.19
CA ILE A 11 4.75 -7.73 -5.89
C ILE A 11 4.82 -9.23 -5.62
N ALA A 12 4.63 -9.65 -4.37
CA ALA A 12 4.67 -11.07 -4.00
C ALA A 12 3.57 -11.87 -4.72
N VAL A 13 2.37 -11.31 -4.82
CA VAL A 13 1.26 -11.94 -5.55
C VAL A 13 1.62 -12.11 -7.03
N GLU A 14 2.15 -11.06 -7.66
CA GLU A 14 2.50 -11.10 -9.08
C GLU A 14 3.68 -12.02 -9.38
N ARG A 15 4.59 -12.22 -8.42
CA ARG A 15 5.70 -13.16 -8.55
C ARG A 15 5.32 -14.60 -8.25
N GLY A 16 4.08 -14.85 -7.81
CA GLY A 16 3.63 -16.18 -7.42
C GLY A 16 4.11 -16.64 -6.04
N ALA A 17 4.79 -15.78 -5.28
CA ALA A 17 5.23 -16.10 -3.92
C ALA A 17 4.06 -16.16 -2.94
N LEU A 18 2.97 -15.48 -3.27
CA LEU A 18 1.74 -15.45 -2.47
C LEU A 18 0.57 -15.61 -3.44
N GLY A 19 -0.22 -16.66 -3.28
CA GLY A 19 -1.34 -16.95 -4.19
C GLY A 19 -2.57 -16.10 -3.90
N ALA A 20 -3.44 -15.99 -4.89
CA ALA A 20 -4.74 -15.32 -4.74
C ALA A 20 -5.58 -15.97 -3.64
N ALA A 21 -5.50 -17.30 -3.50
CA ALA A 21 -6.21 -18.04 -2.45
C ALA A 21 -5.71 -17.67 -1.05
N ASP A 22 -4.43 -17.40 -0.89
CA ASP A 22 -3.84 -16.98 0.39
C ASP A 22 -4.38 -15.62 0.81
N ILE A 23 -4.43 -14.68 -0.13
CA ILE A 23 -5.00 -13.36 0.11
C ILE A 23 -6.49 -13.50 0.45
N HIS A 24 -7.23 -14.30 -0.31
CA HIS A 24 -8.66 -14.52 -0.10
C HIS A 24 -8.97 -15.09 1.28
N ALA A 25 -8.18 -16.06 1.74
CA ALA A 25 -8.32 -16.65 3.06
C ALA A 25 -8.15 -15.63 4.18
N ILE A 26 -7.22 -14.69 4.00
CA ILE A 26 -6.91 -13.65 4.99
C ILE A 26 -7.97 -12.55 4.99
N THR A 27 -8.45 -12.16 3.82
CA THR A 27 -9.41 -11.08 3.67
C THR A 27 -10.86 -11.52 3.95
N LYS A 28 -11.11 -12.83 4.01
CA LYS A 28 -12.44 -13.40 4.24
C LYS A 28 -13.49 -12.84 3.27
N GLN A 29 -13.12 -12.78 2.00
CA GLN A 29 -13.97 -12.27 0.90
C GLN A 29 -14.26 -10.77 0.95
N GLU A 30 -13.61 -10.01 1.83
CA GLU A 30 -13.75 -8.57 1.81
C GLU A 30 -13.05 -7.96 0.59
N PRO A 31 -13.55 -6.83 0.06
CA PRO A 31 -12.91 -6.20 -1.09
C PRO A 31 -11.48 -5.81 -0.83
N VAL A 32 -10.62 -6.02 -1.82
CA VAL A 32 -9.21 -5.68 -1.77
C VAL A 32 -8.95 -4.54 -2.73
N TYR A 33 -8.29 -3.49 -2.23
CA TYR A 33 -8.02 -2.28 -2.99
C TYR A 33 -6.54 -2.03 -3.16
N LEU A 34 -6.21 -1.42 -4.28
CA LEU A 34 -4.93 -0.85 -4.59
C LEU A 34 -4.99 0.66 -4.35
N SER A 35 -3.89 1.26 -3.95
CA SER A 35 -3.77 2.72 -3.86
C SER A 35 -3.03 3.28 -5.08
N PRO A 36 -3.36 4.50 -5.54
CA PRO A 36 -2.49 5.21 -6.48
C PRO A 36 -1.05 5.34 -5.99
N VAL A 37 -0.82 5.33 -4.69
CA VAL A 37 0.54 5.31 -4.10
C VAL A 37 1.29 4.05 -4.51
N ASN A 38 0.62 2.89 -4.53
CA ASN A 38 1.23 1.64 -5.01
C ASN A 38 1.65 1.78 -6.48
N ILE A 39 0.79 2.37 -7.30
CA ILE A 39 1.07 2.61 -8.71
C ILE A 39 2.32 3.51 -8.86
N ALA A 40 2.39 4.57 -8.08
CA ALA A 40 3.53 5.49 -8.12
C ALA A 40 4.84 4.80 -7.75
N GLU A 41 4.84 3.98 -6.71
CA GLU A 41 6.02 3.23 -6.28
C GLU A 41 6.46 2.21 -7.33
N LEU A 42 5.50 1.49 -7.90
CA LEU A 42 5.78 0.48 -8.93
C LEU A 42 6.27 1.13 -10.22
N ARG A 43 5.69 2.25 -10.61
CA ARG A 43 6.14 3.01 -11.79
C ARG A 43 7.55 3.53 -11.60
N PHE A 44 7.85 4.07 -10.43
CA PHE A 44 9.20 4.50 -10.09
C PHE A 44 10.21 3.36 -10.23
N GLY A 45 9.92 2.21 -9.65
CA GLY A 45 10.80 1.04 -9.76
C GLY A 45 10.97 0.56 -11.20
N LEU A 46 9.89 0.59 -11.99
CA LEU A 46 9.91 0.21 -13.39
C LEU A 46 10.84 1.12 -14.21
N GLU A 47 10.76 2.43 -13.99
CA GLU A 47 11.60 3.38 -14.71
C GLU A 47 13.09 3.23 -14.40
N LEU A 48 13.44 2.68 -13.24
CA LEU A 48 14.82 2.41 -12.88
C LEU A 48 15.37 1.14 -13.54
N LEU A 49 14.51 0.28 -14.05
CA LEU A 49 14.94 -0.92 -14.78
C LEU A 49 15.52 -0.50 -16.14
N ARG A 50 16.64 -1.09 -16.52
CA ARG A 50 17.30 -0.72 -17.78
C ARG A 50 16.50 -1.32 -18.90
N SER A 51 16.41 -2.21 -19.45
CA SER A 51 15.63 -2.74 -20.57
C SER A 51 15.53 -4.26 -20.48
N GLY A 52 14.84 -4.84 -21.40
CA GLY A 52 14.75 -6.27 -21.58
C GLY A 52 13.59 -6.89 -20.82
N VAL A 53 13.74 -8.17 -20.48
CA VAL A 53 12.66 -9.01 -19.98
C VAL A 53 12.09 -8.51 -18.67
N GLN A 54 12.96 -8.04 -17.76
CA GLN A 54 12.50 -7.53 -16.45
C GLN A 54 11.59 -6.31 -16.60
N LYS A 55 11.96 -5.38 -17.49
CA LYS A 55 11.16 -4.18 -17.73
C LYS A 55 9.83 -4.53 -18.40
N GLN A 56 9.82 -5.47 -19.32
CA GLN A 56 8.61 -5.94 -19.95
C GLN A 56 7.65 -6.59 -18.94
N ARG A 57 8.17 -7.41 -18.05
CA ARG A 57 7.38 -8.07 -17.00
C ARG A 57 6.80 -7.05 -16.02
N ALA A 58 7.60 -6.07 -15.62
CA ALA A 58 7.14 -5.01 -14.72
C ALA A 58 6.06 -4.15 -15.38
N THR A 59 6.20 -3.84 -16.67
CA THR A 59 5.20 -3.10 -17.43
C THR A 59 3.88 -3.87 -17.50
N ALA A 60 3.95 -5.18 -17.77
CA ALA A 60 2.75 -6.03 -17.83
C ALA A 60 2.07 -6.12 -16.48
N MET A 61 2.84 -6.26 -15.39
CA MET A 61 2.32 -6.27 -14.03
C MET A 61 1.60 -4.97 -13.71
N LEU A 62 2.20 -3.83 -14.04
CA LEU A 62 1.61 -2.52 -13.78
C LEU A 62 0.29 -2.34 -14.51
N ARG A 63 0.20 -2.80 -15.77
CA ARG A 63 -1.05 -2.77 -16.53
C ARG A 63 -2.15 -3.61 -15.87
N ARG A 64 -1.80 -4.79 -15.36
CA ARG A 64 -2.77 -5.62 -14.63
C ARG A 64 -3.27 -4.92 -13.37
N LEU A 65 -2.38 -4.28 -12.63
CA LEU A 65 -2.74 -3.57 -11.40
C LEU A 65 -3.62 -2.36 -11.66
N HIS A 66 -3.45 -1.67 -12.79
CA HIS A 66 -4.33 -0.57 -13.18
C HIS A 66 -5.81 -0.98 -13.27
N ARG A 67 -6.09 -2.25 -13.54
CA ARG A 67 -7.46 -2.76 -13.68
C ARG A 67 -8.12 -3.13 -12.36
N LYS A 68 -7.37 -3.16 -11.27
CA LYS A 68 -7.90 -3.50 -9.96
C LYS A 68 -8.59 -2.29 -9.34
N PRO A 69 -9.53 -2.51 -8.40
CA PRO A 69 -10.18 -1.40 -7.73
C PRO A 69 -9.17 -0.50 -7.04
N GLN A 70 -9.30 0.80 -7.27
CA GLN A 70 -8.41 1.82 -6.72
C GLN A 70 -9.10 2.54 -5.57
N LEU A 71 -8.38 2.70 -4.46
CA LEU A 71 -8.82 3.51 -3.34
C LEU A 71 -8.34 4.95 -3.56
N ARG A 72 -9.26 5.86 -3.75
CA ARG A 72 -8.93 7.25 -4.09
C ARG A 72 -8.30 7.99 -2.92
N ILE A 73 -7.36 8.88 -3.25
CA ILE A 73 -6.85 9.87 -2.31
C ILE A 73 -7.74 11.09 -2.42
N THR A 74 -8.44 11.41 -1.35
CA THR A 74 -9.40 12.51 -1.31
C THR A 74 -8.93 13.63 -0.37
N VAL A 75 -9.71 14.69 -0.27
CA VAL A 75 -9.45 15.76 0.71
C VAL A 75 -9.47 15.18 2.13
N GLN A 76 -10.37 14.27 2.42
CA GLN A 76 -10.44 13.60 3.73
C GLN A 76 -9.18 12.78 4.01
N THR A 77 -8.64 12.12 2.99
CA THR A 77 -7.36 11.42 3.12
C THR A 77 -6.24 12.39 3.48
N ALA A 78 -6.21 13.55 2.81
CA ALA A 78 -5.21 14.58 3.05
C ALA A 78 -5.29 15.13 4.48
N GLU A 79 -6.49 15.36 4.99
CA GLU A 79 -6.70 15.78 6.37
C GLU A 79 -6.16 14.72 7.36
N THR A 80 -6.48 13.46 7.11
CA THR A 80 -5.99 12.35 7.93
C THR A 80 -4.46 12.27 7.88
N PHE A 81 -3.87 12.41 6.70
CA PHE A 81 -2.41 12.43 6.54
C PHE A 81 -1.78 13.53 7.40
N GLY A 82 -2.31 14.75 7.32
CA GLY A 82 -1.78 15.88 8.09
C GLY A 82 -1.85 15.65 9.59
N MET A 83 -2.96 15.09 10.08
CA MET A 83 -3.13 14.75 11.49
C MET A 83 -2.12 13.69 11.95
N LEU A 84 -1.91 12.64 11.15
CA LEU A 84 -0.94 11.58 11.44
C LEU A 84 0.49 12.12 11.43
N ALA A 85 0.83 12.90 10.42
CA ALA A 85 2.16 13.49 10.30
C ALA A 85 2.49 14.37 11.51
N ALA A 86 1.52 15.15 11.97
CA ALA A 86 1.68 15.98 13.16
C ALA A 86 1.92 15.14 14.42
N LYS A 87 1.20 14.05 14.60
CA LYS A 87 1.39 13.14 15.75
C LYS A 87 2.77 12.51 15.73
N ILE A 88 3.24 12.09 14.55
CA ILE A 88 4.57 11.48 14.40
C ILE A 88 5.65 12.51 14.73
N LYS A 89 5.52 13.74 14.26
CA LYS A 89 6.46 14.80 14.55
C LYS A 89 6.48 15.15 16.04
N LYS A 90 5.32 15.23 16.69
CA LYS A 90 5.21 15.47 18.13
C LYS A 90 5.86 14.35 18.95
N ALA A 91 5.90 13.14 18.42
CA ALA A 91 6.63 12.01 19.01
C ALA A 91 8.13 12.04 18.67
N ARG A 92 8.64 13.15 18.13
CA ARG A 92 10.05 13.39 17.77
C ARG A 92 10.56 12.44 16.68
N ARG A 93 9.70 12.12 15.73
CA ARG A 93 10.04 11.34 14.54
C ARG A 93 9.82 12.18 13.29
N ASP A 94 10.45 11.79 12.20
CA ASP A 94 10.30 12.49 10.92
C ASP A 94 9.18 11.83 10.12
N PRO A 95 8.04 12.51 9.87
CA PRO A 95 6.96 11.93 9.09
C PRO A 95 7.29 11.73 7.61
N TYR A 96 8.33 12.41 7.10
CA TYR A 96 8.67 12.37 5.68
C TYR A 96 9.66 11.27 5.31
N VAL A 97 10.23 10.56 6.27
CA VAL A 97 11.16 9.44 5.99
C VAL A 97 10.47 8.33 5.21
N ARG A 98 9.18 8.09 5.51
CA ARG A 98 8.38 7.06 4.83
C ARG A 98 7.04 7.66 4.41
N VAL A 99 7.10 8.70 3.59
CA VAL A 99 5.91 9.46 3.22
C VAL A 99 4.86 8.61 2.47
N ASN A 100 5.30 7.68 1.63
CA ASN A 100 4.36 6.81 0.91
C ASN A 100 3.63 5.87 1.86
N ASP A 101 4.32 5.30 2.84
CA ASP A 101 3.70 4.46 3.86
C ASP A 101 2.68 5.26 4.67
N LEU A 102 2.98 6.51 4.95
CA LEU A 102 2.07 7.38 5.67
C LEU A 102 0.80 7.69 4.86
N TRP A 103 0.91 7.87 3.54
CA TRP A 103 -0.26 8.02 2.67
C TRP A 103 -1.12 6.77 2.66
N LEU A 104 -0.51 5.58 2.58
CA LEU A 104 -1.25 4.30 2.65
C LEU A 104 -1.97 4.16 3.99
N ALA A 105 -1.30 4.48 5.07
CA ALA A 105 -1.89 4.44 6.41
C ALA A 105 -3.06 5.43 6.53
N ALA A 106 -2.89 6.64 5.99
CA ALA A 106 -3.95 7.64 5.99
C ALA A 106 -5.20 7.17 5.24
N GLN A 107 -5.03 6.53 4.10
CA GLN A 107 -6.14 5.95 3.34
C GLN A 107 -6.86 4.85 4.14
N ALA A 108 -6.09 3.96 4.74
CA ALA A 108 -6.66 2.86 5.52
C ALA A 108 -7.43 3.39 6.74
N ILE A 109 -6.86 4.33 7.48
CA ILE A 109 -7.50 4.92 8.66
C ILE A 109 -8.75 5.69 8.27
N GLN A 110 -8.67 6.52 7.25
CA GLN A 110 -9.79 7.34 6.79
C GLN A 110 -11.02 6.50 6.40
N ARG A 111 -10.77 5.33 5.81
CA ARG A 111 -11.83 4.40 5.37
C ARG A 111 -12.16 3.32 6.39
N ASP A 112 -11.47 3.28 7.51
CA ASP A 112 -11.55 2.18 8.48
C ASP A 112 -11.26 0.81 7.85
N PHE A 113 -10.29 0.78 6.96
CA PHE A 113 -9.79 -0.43 6.33
C PHE A 113 -8.60 -0.97 7.10
N ARG A 114 -8.33 -2.26 6.97
CA ARG A 114 -7.09 -2.84 7.46
C ARG A 114 -6.05 -2.82 6.36
N LEU A 115 -4.81 -2.52 6.75
CA LEU A 115 -3.67 -2.59 5.85
C LEU A 115 -3.03 -3.96 5.95
N LEU A 116 -2.91 -4.66 4.82
CA LEU A 116 -2.18 -5.91 4.73
C LEU A 116 -0.73 -5.60 4.34
N THR A 117 0.22 -6.05 5.15
CA THR A 117 1.64 -5.82 4.92
C THR A 117 2.48 -7.00 5.39
N SER A 118 3.61 -7.23 4.76
CA SER A 118 4.64 -8.14 5.25
C SER A 118 5.73 -7.41 6.06
N ASN A 119 5.62 -6.10 6.20
CA ASN A 119 6.64 -5.27 6.81
C ASN A 119 6.05 -4.40 7.92
N ALA A 120 5.70 -5.04 9.03
CA ALA A 120 5.06 -4.39 10.17
C ALA A 120 5.88 -3.22 10.73
N LYS A 121 7.20 -3.28 10.63
CA LYS A 121 8.10 -2.24 11.16
C LYS A 121 7.84 -0.87 10.54
N ASP A 122 7.48 -0.83 9.27
CA ASP A 122 7.26 0.43 8.55
C ASP A 122 5.99 1.15 9.00
N PHE A 123 5.08 0.45 9.68
CA PHE A 123 3.79 0.98 10.08
C PHE A 123 3.52 0.93 11.57
N ALA A 124 4.42 0.31 12.36
CA ALA A 124 4.18 0.04 13.78
C ALA A 124 4.01 1.32 14.63
N ASP A 125 4.61 2.42 14.20
CA ASP A 125 4.56 3.69 14.93
C ASP A 125 3.42 4.62 14.48
N ILE A 126 2.54 4.15 13.62
CA ILE A 126 1.43 4.95 13.11
C ILE A 126 0.20 4.73 14.00
N PRO A 127 -0.24 5.76 14.74
CA PRO A 127 -1.37 5.61 15.66
C PRO A 127 -2.68 5.39 14.91
N GLY A 128 -3.50 4.47 15.41
CA GLY A 128 -4.84 4.20 14.89
C GLY A 128 -4.90 3.29 13.66
N LEU A 129 -3.76 2.87 13.14
CA LEU A 129 -3.72 1.98 11.98
C LEU A 129 -4.01 0.54 12.41
N LYS A 130 -4.95 -0.10 11.72
CA LYS A 130 -5.23 -1.53 11.87
C LYS A 130 -4.48 -2.29 10.79
N MET A 131 -3.66 -3.26 11.20
CA MET A 131 -2.85 -4.06 10.28
C MET A 131 -3.16 -5.54 10.37
N VAL A 132 -2.95 -6.23 9.25
CA VAL A 132 -2.80 -7.69 9.19
C VAL A 132 -1.41 -7.93 8.62
N VAL A 133 -0.57 -8.61 9.39
CA VAL A 133 0.82 -8.89 9.01
C VAL A 133 0.92 -10.29 8.45
N LEU A 134 1.54 -10.43 7.29
CA LEU A 134 1.73 -11.71 6.59
C LEU A 134 3.16 -12.18 6.61
#